data_1e18edecf46c90f2342a0f4a2d07eeef
#
_entry.id   1e18edecf46c90f2342a0f4a2d07eeef
#
_cell.length_a   1.000
_cell.length_b   1.000
_cell.length_c   1.000
_cell.angle_alpha   90.00
_cell.angle_beta   90.00
_cell.angle_gamma   90.00
#
_symmetry.space_group_name_H-M   'P 1'
#
loop_
_entity.id
_entity.type
_entity.pdbx_description
1 polymer ?
#
loop_
_entity_poly.entity_id
_entity_poly.type
_entity_poly.pdbx_seq_one_letter_code
_entity_poly.pdbx_strand_id
1 'polypeptide(L)'
;MLRTAKAAGVKTVAISSSAYKAHGGVLLDEADIAIDCKVPHGDAVIEVGAAKMGGLSTYASMFILNSILIEGAKKALARGVTPPIYTSGNVEGGTAKNIALEERYFGRVRRL
;
A
#
# COMPACT_ATOMS: atom_id res chain seq x y z
N MET A 1 -3.04 -9.19 -13.88
CA MET A 1 -2.66 -9.40 -12.47
C MET A 1 -3.85 -9.54 -11.53
N LEU A 2 -4.78 -8.57 -11.36
CA LEU A 2 -5.92 -8.72 -10.42
C LEU A 2 -6.78 -9.94 -10.70
N ARG A 3 -7.20 -10.15 -11.95
CA ARG A 3 -8.00 -11.31 -12.35
C ARG A 3 -7.31 -12.65 -12.05
N THR A 4 -6.00 -12.72 -12.24
CA THR A 4 -5.20 -13.93 -11.93
C THR A 4 -5.18 -14.19 -10.42
N ALA A 5 -4.99 -13.14 -9.62
CA ALA A 5 -5.03 -13.24 -8.15
C ALA A 5 -6.42 -13.71 -7.66
N LYS A 6 -7.49 -13.14 -8.19
CA LYS A 6 -8.87 -13.53 -7.85
C LYS A 6 -9.15 -14.99 -8.26
N ALA A 7 -8.71 -15.41 -9.42
CA ALA A 7 -8.84 -16.79 -9.86
C ALA A 7 -8.09 -17.80 -8.96
N ALA A 8 -7.02 -17.34 -8.30
CA ALA A 8 -6.29 -18.09 -7.28
C ALA A 8 -6.87 -17.96 -5.86
N GLY A 9 -8.05 -17.36 -5.71
CA GLY A 9 -8.72 -17.16 -4.40
C GLY A 9 -8.11 -16.08 -3.51
N VAL A 10 -7.20 -15.25 -4.06
CA VAL A 10 -6.54 -14.18 -3.31
C VAL A 10 -7.43 -12.94 -3.29
N LYS A 11 -7.67 -12.37 -2.11
CA LYS A 11 -8.35 -11.09 -1.96
C LYS A 11 -7.50 -9.96 -2.51
N THR A 12 -8.14 -9.05 -3.25
CA THR A 12 -7.48 -7.96 -3.95
C THR A 12 -7.94 -6.61 -3.43
N VAL A 13 -6.98 -5.70 -3.25
CA VAL A 13 -7.22 -4.30 -2.90
C VAL A 13 -6.60 -3.42 -3.98
N ALA A 14 -7.35 -2.47 -4.50
CA ALA A 14 -6.83 -1.48 -5.44
C ALA A 14 -6.92 -0.08 -4.83
N ILE A 15 -5.81 0.65 -4.89
CA ILE A 15 -5.77 2.09 -4.64
C ILE A 15 -5.54 2.74 -6.01
N SER A 16 -6.50 3.49 -6.49
CA SER A 16 -6.44 4.16 -7.80
C SER A 16 -7.38 5.34 -7.81
N SER A 17 -7.44 6.09 -8.89
CA SER A 17 -8.37 7.21 -9.03
C SER A 17 -9.50 6.91 -10.03
N SER A 18 -10.72 7.25 -9.64
CA SER A 18 -11.89 7.20 -10.52
C SER A 18 -11.76 8.13 -11.75
N ALA A 19 -10.89 9.14 -11.69
CA ALA A 19 -10.58 10.00 -12.83
C ALA A 19 -10.02 9.25 -14.05
N TYR A 20 -9.46 8.03 -13.85
CA TYR A 20 -8.96 7.19 -14.94
C TYR A 20 -10.04 6.35 -15.64
N LYS A 21 -11.27 6.26 -15.09
CA LYS A 21 -12.34 5.46 -15.71
C LYS A 21 -12.68 5.92 -17.13
N ALA A 22 -12.77 7.21 -17.35
CA ALA A 22 -13.00 7.79 -18.68
C ALA A 22 -11.88 7.50 -19.70
N HIS A 23 -10.73 7.03 -19.23
CA HIS A 23 -9.55 6.69 -20.02
C HIS A 23 -9.26 5.17 -20.02
N GLY A 24 -10.27 4.35 -19.75
CA GLY A 24 -10.15 2.89 -19.77
C GLY A 24 -9.56 2.26 -18.49
N GLY A 25 -9.48 3.02 -17.41
CA GLY A 25 -9.03 2.50 -16.10
C GLY A 25 -10.06 1.56 -15.47
N VAL A 26 -9.68 0.31 -15.25
CA VAL A 26 -10.57 -0.76 -14.73
C VAL A 26 -10.19 -1.26 -13.33
N LEU A 27 -9.11 -0.75 -12.75
CA LEU A 27 -8.56 -1.27 -11.49
C LEU A 27 -9.56 -1.26 -10.34
N LEU A 28 -10.31 -0.16 -10.19
CA LEU A 28 -11.31 -0.03 -9.12
C LEU A 28 -12.50 -0.96 -9.31
N ASP A 29 -12.86 -1.26 -10.55
CA ASP A 29 -13.99 -2.13 -10.86
C ASP A 29 -13.63 -3.62 -10.71
N GLU A 30 -12.36 -3.96 -10.89
CA GLU A 30 -11.86 -5.34 -10.84
C GLU A 30 -11.47 -5.81 -9.43
N ALA A 31 -11.16 -4.91 -8.50
CA ALA A 31 -10.72 -5.26 -7.16
C ALA A 31 -11.87 -5.68 -6.24
N ASP A 32 -11.59 -6.53 -5.23
CA ASP A 32 -12.56 -6.87 -4.18
C ASP A 32 -12.80 -5.68 -3.24
N ILE A 33 -11.75 -4.87 -3.02
CA ILE A 33 -11.82 -3.62 -2.25
C ILE A 33 -11.23 -2.52 -3.12
N ALA A 34 -12.03 -1.52 -3.44
CA ALA A 34 -11.63 -0.39 -4.24
C ALA A 34 -11.50 0.87 -3.37
N ILE A 35 -10.36 1.53 -3.43
CA ILE A 35 -10.08 2.78 -2.72
C ILE A 35 -9.77 3.85 -3.75
N ASP A 36 -10.64 4.84 -3.84
CA ASP A 36 -10.50 5.95 -4.76
C ASP A 36 -9.66 7.06 -4.11
N CYS A 37 -8.43 7.24 -4.58
CA CYS A 37 -7.50 8.24 -4.07
C CYS A 37 -7.78 9.67 -4.60
N LYS A 38 -8.76 9.84 -5.50
CA LYS A 38 -9.19 11.15 -6.04
C LYS A 38 -8.11 11.96 -6.76
N VAL A 39 -7.01 11.34 -7.11
CA VAL A 39 -5.94 12.02 -7.88
C VAL A 39 -6.46 12.35 -9.29
N PRO A 40 -6.24 13.57 -9.82
CA PRO A 40 -6.69 13.91 -11.16
C PRO A 40 -5.99 13.10 -12.24
N HIS A 41 -6.65 12.94 -13.39
CA HIS A 41 -6.02 12.32 -14.55
C HIS A 41 -4.77 13.10 -14.97
N GLY A 42 -3.71 12.38 -15.31
CA GLY A 42 -2.41 12.97 -15.64
C GLY A 42 -1.47 13.14 -14.44
N ASP A 43 -2.00 12.98 -13.21
CA ASP A 43 -1.23 12.92 -11.94
C ASP A 43 -0.49 14.21 -11.56
N ALA A 44 0.24 14.85 -12.49
CA ALA A 44 0.97 16.09 -12.25
C ALA A 44 0.04 17.30 -12.19
N VAL A 45 0.17 18.13 -11.14
CA VAL A 45 -0.81 19.19 -10.83
C VAL A 45 -0.23 20.61 -10.79
N ILE A 46 1.10 20.75 -10.72
CA ILE A 46 1.77 22.05 -10.65
C ILE A 46 2.23 22.46 -12.05
N GLU A 47 1.77 23.61 -12.53
CA GLU A 47 2.22 24.15 -13.80
C GLU A 47 3.60 24.81 -13.66
N VAL A 48 4.52 24.41 -14.53
CA VAL A 48 5.87 24.94 -14.64
C VAL A 48 6.13 25.25 -16.11
N GLY A 49 5.87 26.46 -16.50
CA GLY A 49 5.92 26.87 -17.91
C GLY A 49 4.90 26.07 -18.73
N ALA A 50 5.35 25.42 -19.80
CA ALA A 50 4.51 24.59 -20.66
C ALA A 50 4.32 23.15 -20.16
N ALA A 51 4.94 22.77 -19.03
CA ALA A 51 4.90 21.43 -18.48
C ALA A 51 4.17 21.36 -17.12
N LYS A 52 3.77 20.17 -16.71
CA LYS A 52 3.24 19.91 -15.36
C LYS A 52 4.20 19.02 -14.57
N MET A 53 4.33 19.30 -13.29
CA MET A 53 5.13 18.55 -12.32
C MET A 53 4.32 18.22 -11.08
N GLY A 54 4.92 17.47 -10.13
CA GLY A 54 4.29 17.16 -8.84
C GLY A 54 3.24 16.06 -8.95
N GLY A 55 3.68 14.85 -9.27
CA GLY A 55 2.84 13.66 -9.28
C GLY A 55 2.24 13.38 -7.90
N LEU A 56 0.91 13.39 -7.79
CA LEU A 56 0.18 13.20 -6.53
C LEU A 56 -0.06 11.72 -6.20
N SER A 57 -0.12 10.84 -7.20
CA SER A 57 -0.53 9.44 -6.99
C SER A 57 0.35 8.70 -5.99
N THR A 58 1.65 8.91 -6.05
CA THR A 58 2.60 8.30 -5.10
C THR A 58 2.31 8.73 -3.67
N TYR A 59 2.18 10.03 -3.43
CA TYR A 59 1.92 10.55 -2.08
C TYR A 59 0.58 10.10 -1.54
N ALA A 60 -0.48 10.21 -2.34
CA ALA A 60 -1.83 9.80 -1.95
C ALA A 60 -1.88 8.29 -1.67
N SER A 61 -1.31 7.46 -2.54
CA SER A 61 -1.32 6.01 -2.38
C SER A 61 -0.50 5.57 -1.16
N MET A 62 0.67 6.17 -0.92
CA MET A 62 1.49 5.88 0.25
C MET A 62 0.81 6.31 1.54
N PHE A 63 0.17 7.47 1.57
CA PHE A 63 -0.61 7.93 2.72
C PHE A 63 -1.75 6.95 3.05
N ILE A 64 -2.54 6.56 2.04
CA ILE A 64 -3.64 5.61 2.20
C ILE A 64 -3.13 4.25 2.69
N LEU A 65 -2.08 3.71 2.05
CA LEU A 65 -1.50 2.43 2.42
C LEU A 65 -0.99 2.43 3.86
N ASN A 66 -0.21 3.44 4.24
CA ASN A 66 0.30 3.56 5.61
C ASN A 66 -0.85 3.69 6.63
N SER A 67 -1.89 4.45 6.32
CA SER A 67 -3.06 4.58 7.20
C SER A 67 -3.75 3.23 7.42
N ILE A 68 -3.92 2.43 6.36
CA ILE A 68 -4.51 1.08 6.45
C ILE A 68 -3.63 0.18 7.32
N LEU A 69 -2.31 0.19 7.11
CA LEU A 69 -1.37 -0.64 7.87
C LEU A 69 -1.35 -0.26 9.35
N ILE A 70 -1.34 1.04 9.67
CA ILE A 70 -1.37 1.55 11.05
C ILE A 70 -2.66 1.12 11.76
N GLU A 71 -3.82 1.34 11.12
CA GLU A 71 -5.10 0.95 11.71
C GLU A 71 -5.26 -0.57 11.82
N GLY A 72 -4.72 -1.32 10.86
CA GLY A 72 -4.63 -2.78 10.92
C GLY A 72 -3.79 -3.26 12.11
N ALA A 73 -2.63 -2.65 12.34
CA ALA A 73 -1.76 -2.95 13.46
C ALA A 73 -2.43 -2.64 14.81
N LYS A 74 -3.09 -1.49 14.95
CA LYS A 74 -3.86 -1.13 16.15
C LYS A 74 -4.97 -2.15 16.44
N LYS A 75 -5.71 -2.55 15.41
CA LYS A 75 -6.79 -3.56 15.55
C LYS A 75 -6.24 -4.93 15.92
N ALA A 76 -5.07 -5.32 15.41
CA ALA A 76 -4.40 -6.56 15.79
C ALA A 76 -4.03 -6.54 17.29
N LEU A 77 -3.39 -5.47 17.75
CA LEU A 77 -3.06 -5.28 19.17
C LEU A 77 -4.29 -5.35 20.08
N ALA A 78 -5.38 -4.69 19.70
CA ALA A 78 -6.64 -4.73 20.45
C ALA A 78 -7.23 -6.15 20.54
N ARG A 79 -6.84 -7.07 19.66
CA ARG A 79 -7.22 -8.49 19.67
C ARG A 79 -6.17 -9.41 20.32
N GLY A 80 -5.16 -8.84 20.98
CA GLY A 80 -4.08 -9.60 21.61
C GLY A 80 -3.04 -10.17 20.62
N VAL A 81 -3.05 -9.72 19.37
CA VAL A 81 -2.08 -10.15 18.33
C VAL A 81 -1.02 -9.08 18.17
N THR A 82 0.24 -9.44 18.40
CA THR A 82 1.38 -8.55 18.15
C THR A 82 1.70 -8.52 16.65
N PRO A 83 1.51 -7.38 15.95
CA PRO A 83 1.81 -7.28 14.54
C PRO A 83 3.32 -7.27 14.28
N PRO A 84 3.79 -7.83 13.16
CA PRO A 84 5.19 -7.80 12.76
C PRO A 84 5.57 -6.41 12.22
N ILE A 85 6.12 -5.57 13.07
CA ILE A 85 6.51 -4.20 12.71
C ILE A 85 8.02 -4.07 12.79
N TYR A 86 8.64 -3.67 11.69
CA TYR A 86 10.06 -3.33 11.67
C TYR A 86 10.34 -2.06 12.46
N THR A 87 11.43 -2.07 13.19
CA THR A 87 11.98 -0.88 13.85
C THR A 87 13.04 -0.25 12.94
N SER A 88 13.10 1.08 12.88
CA SER A 88 14.16 1.76 12.12
C SER A 88 15.54 1.28 12.57
N GLY A 89 16.42 0.96 11.64
CA GLY A 89 17.82 0.61 11.92
C GLY A 89 18.63 1.76 12.56
N ASN A 90 18.12 2.98 12.47
CA ASN A 90 18.73 4.17 13.09
C ASN A 90 18.36 4.33 14.59
N VAL A 91 17.49 3.47 15.10
CA VAL A 91 17.13 3.44 16.52
C VAL A 91 17.95 2.36 17.22
N GLU A 92 18.43 2.65 18.44
CA GLU A 92 19.20 1.69 19.23
C GLU A 92 18.45 0.36 19.40
N GLY A 93 19.14 -0.73 19.11
CA GLY A 93 18.57 -2.08 19.13
C GLY A 93 17.62 -2.40 17.98
N GLY A 94 17.38 -1.47 17.04
CA GLY A 94 16.45 -1.68 15.91
C GLY A 94 16.85 -2.84 15.02
N THR A 95 18.12 -2.95 14.67
CA THR A 95 18.63 -4.06 13.85
C THR A 95 18.44 -5.42 14.51
N ALA A 96 18.77 -5.57 15.80
CA ALA A 96 18.61 -6.82 16.53
C ALA A 96 17.13 -7.25 16.63
N LYS A 97 16.22 -6.29 16.85
CA LYS A 97 14.77 -6.55 16.85
C LYS A 97 14.27 -7.02 15.48
N ASN A 98 14.79 -6.45 14.41
CA ASN A 98 14.40 -6.83 13.06
C ASN A 98 14.89 -8.23 12.69
N ILE A 99 16.14 -8.59 13.05
CA ILE A 99 16.66 -9.96 12.86
C ILE A 99 15.78 -10.98 13.57
N ALA A 100 15.45 -10.77 14.84
CA ALA A 100 14.57 -11.66 15.58
C ALA A 100 13.16 -11.76 14.98
N LEU A 101 12.67 -10.66 14.38
CA LEU A 101 11.40 -10.65 13.66
C LEU A 101 11.49 -11.50 12.40
N GLU A 102 12.56 -11.34 11.60
CA GLU A 102 12.79 -12.09 10.36
C GLU A 102 12.92 -13.59 10.63
N GLU A 103 13.69 -13.98 11.64
CA GLU A 103 13.82 -15.39 12.07
C GLU A 103 12.48 -16.04 12.39
N ARG A 104 11.58 -15.31 13.05
CA ARG A 104 10.21 -15.77 13.37
C ARG A 104 9.38 -16.07 12.13
N TYR A 105 9.62 -15.36 11.04
CA TYR A 105 8.85 -15.49 9.78
C TYR A 105 9.62 -16.20 8.67
N PHE A 106 10.87 -16.62 8.97
CA PHE A 106 11.68 -17.37 8.02
C PHE A 106 10.92 -18.63 7.54
N GLY A 107 10.91 -18.84 6.24
CA GLY A 107 10.16 -19.94 5.62
C GLY A 107 8.69 -19.64 5.28
N ARG A 108 8.05 -18.64 5.92
CA ARG A 108 6.72 -18.15 5.52
C ARG A 108 6.81 -17.08 4.42
N VAL A 109 7.86 -16.27 4.46
CA VAL A 109 8.12 -15.22 3.48
C VAL A 109 9.35 -15.64 2.68
N ARG A 110 9.18 -15.82 1.37
CA ARG A 110 10.21 -16.40 0.50
C ARG A 110 11.46 -15.55 0.28
N ARG A 111 11.50 -14.33 0.78
CA ARG A 111 12.61 -13.37 0.58
C ARG A 111 12.77 -12.44 1.79
N LEU A 112 12.85 -13.01 2.97
CA LEU A 112 13.39 -12.31 4.13
C LEU A 112 14.90 -12.46 4.16
#